data_8444ab411c3ed47989b2c2e17f580a27
#
_entry.id   8444ab411c3ed47989b2c2e17f580a27
#
_cell.length_a   1.000
_cell.length_b   1.000
_cell.length_c   1.000
_cell.angle_alpha   90.00
_cell.angle_beta   90.00
_cell.angle_gamma   90.00
#
_symmetry.space_group_name_H-M   'P 1'
#
loop_
_entity.id
_entity.type
_entity.pdbx_description
1 polymer ?
#
loop_
_entity_poly.entity_id
_entity_poly.type
_entity_poly.pdbx_seq_one_letter_code
_entity_poly.pdbx_strand_id
1 'polypeptide(L)'
;MGHFYFVRHGQTVWNAENKICGATDSPLTEYGRAQAAETGKNILESGMKADEILYSPLSRAADTAKIISSMTGIPCRAEARLTEQNFGKWESTPRDGKDFKKAKESFACRYEGGESMLQLAQRIYNLLDEIKVESDRKTYILVAHNGIARMVQSYFQDMTNEEFASFGVKNCQVVRYDF
;
A
#
# COMPACT_ATOMS: atom_id res chain seq x y z
N MET A 1 7.38 -22.60 3.61
CA MET A 1 6.75 -21.45 4.25
C MET A 1 6.56 -20.38 3.18
N GLY A 2 5.32 -20.02 2.90
CA GLY A 2 5.02 -19.08 1.83
C GLY A 2 5.38 -17.64 2.19
N HIS A 3 5.48 -16.78 1.20
CA HIS A 3 5.78 -15.36 1.40
C HIS A 3 5.17 -14.53 0.26
N PHE A 4 5.11 -13.22 0.48
CA PHE A 4 4.81 -12.23 -0.55
C PHE A 4 5.67 -10.97 -0.36
N TYR A 5 5.64 -10.09 -1.34
CA TYR A 5 6.31 -8.80 -1.28
C TYR A 5 5.27 -7.68 -1.28
N PHE A 6 5.53 -6.64 -0.50
CA PHE A 6 4.74 -5.42 -0.48
C PHE A 6 5.56 -4.27 -1.06
N VAL A 7 4.95 -3.47 -1.92
CA VAL A 7 5.56 -2.26 -2.52
C VAL A 7 4.60 -1.10 -2.33
N ARG A 8 5.06 -0.02 -1.73
CA ARG A 8 4.30 1.22 -1.72
C ARG A 8 4.48 1.94 -3.06
N HIS A 9 3.40 2.52 -3.60
CA HIS A 9 3.45 3.31 -4.84
C HIS A 9 4.55 4.39 -4.82
N GLY A 10 4.98 4.85 -6.00
CA GLY A 10 5.93 5.96 -6.18
C GLY A 10 5.40 7.30 -5.65
N GLN A 11 6.26 8.30 -5.55
CA GLN A 11 5.88 9.64 -5.10
C GLN A 11 4.77 10.22 -5.98
N THR A 12 3.74 10.80 -5.33
CA THR A 12 2.66 11.53 -6.00
C THR A 12 2.79 13.03 -5.79
N VAL A 13 2.03 13.82 -6.57
CA VAL A 13 1.92 15.27 -6.39
C VAL A 13 1.51 15.61 -4.95
N TRP A 14 0.49 14.94 -4.40
CA TRP A 14 0.05 15.18 -3.02
C TRP A 14 1.05 14.70 -1.96
N ASN A 15 1.91 13.71 -2.28
CA ASN A 15 3.03 13.39 -1.39
C ASN A 15 4.01 14.57 -1.30
N ALA A 16 4.37 15.18 -2.43
CA ALA A 16 5.26 16.33 -2.48
C ALA A 16 4.67 17.56 -1.78
N GLU A 17 3.35 17.74 -1.85
CA GLU A 17 2.61 18.82 -1.21
C GLU A 17 2.23 18.56 0.27
N ASN A 18 2.65 17.43 0.84
CA ASN A 18 2.31 17.00 2.22
C ASN A 18 0.80 16.92 2.50
N LYS A 19 0.00 16.56 1.50
CA LYS A 19 -1.46 16.38 1.63
C LYS A 19 -1.84 14.94 1.91
N ILE A 20 -2.97 14.75 2.62
CA ILE A 20 -3.58 13.44 2.84
C ILE A 20 -4.17 12.97 1.52
N CYS A 21 -3.77 11.78 1.09
CA CYS A 21 -4.23 11.12 -0.12
C CYS A 21 -4.68 9.71 0.23
N GLY A 22 -5.97 9.53 0.35
CA GLY A 22 -6.60 8.23 0.60
C GLY A 22 -7.27 7.68 -0.65
N ALA A 23 -8.60 7.59 -0.63
CA ALA A 23 -9.40 7.13 -1.77
C ALA A 23 -9.40 8.12 -2.94
N THR A 24 -9.15 9.40 -2.70
CA THR A 24 -8.95 10.39 -3.77
C THR A 24 -7.64 10.09 -4.51
N ASP A 25 -7.66 10.23 -5.82
CA ASP A 25 -6.50 9.94 -6.64
C ASP A 25 -5.56 11.15 -6.80
N SER A 26 -4.28 10.88 -6.90
CA SER A 26 -3.22 11.85 -7.18
C SER A 26 -2.15 11.19 -8.05
N PRO A 27 -1.80 11.74 -9.20
CA PRO A 27 -0.89 11.11 -10.13
C PRO A 27 0.53 11.02 -9.58
N LEU A 28 1.31 10.06 -10.10
CA LEU A 28 2.75 10.00 -9.85
C LEU A 28 3.43 11.26 -10.41
N THR A 29 4.43 11.76 -9.67
CA THR A 29 5.40 12.72 -10.22
C THR A 29 6.34 12.00 -11.19
N GLU A 30 7.13 12.75 -11.98
CA GLU A 30 8.21 12.16 -12.79
C GLU A 30 9.20 11.40 -11.91
N TYR A 31 9.52 11.95 -10.73
CA TYR A 31 10.35 11.25 -9.75
C TYR A 31 9.71 9.95 -9.27
N GLY A 32 8.39 9.94 -9.01
CA GLY A 32 7.67 8.72 -8.64
C GLY A 32 7.69 7.65 -9.73
N ARG A 33 7.62 8.03 -10.99
CA ARG A 33 7.79 7.11 -12.14
C ARG A 33 9.21 6.55 -12.21
N ALA A 34 10.22 7.40 -11.99
CA ALA A 34 11.61 6.96 -11.93
C ALA A 34 11.87 5.98 -10.77
N GLN A 35 11.26 6.23 -9.59
CA GLN A 35 11.30 5.31 -8.46
C GLN A 35 10.70 3.93 -8.82
N ALA A 36 9.56 3.91 -9.51
CA ALA A 36 8.93 2.67 -9.94
C ALA A 36 9.81 1.89 -10.95
N ALA A 37 10.44 2.59 -11.89
CA ALA A 37 11.38 1.99 -12.85
C ALA A 37 12.61 1.40 -12.14
N GLU A 38 13.19 2.13 -11.20
CA GLU A 38 14.33 1.65 -10.40
C GLU A 38 13.94 0.40 -9.58
N THR A 39 12.74 0.38 -9.02
CA THR A 39 12.23 -0.80 -8.31
C THR A 39 12.10 -2.01 -9.24
N GLY A 40 11.57 -1.83 -10.44
CA GLY A 40 11.49 -2.90 -11.45
C GLY A 40 12.88 -3.45 -11.81
N LYS A 41 13.86 -2.56 -11.98
CA LYS A 41 15.26 -2.94 -12.22
C LYS A 41 15.86 -3.74 -11.05
N ASN A 42 15.68 -3.25 -9.82
CA ASN A 42 16.18 -3.93 -8.62
C ASN A 42 15.55 -5.32 -8.42
N ILE A 43 14.27 -5.49 -8.74
CA ILE A 43 13.59 -6.80 -8.72
C ILE A 43 14.28 -7.77 -9.70
N LEU A 44 14.57 -7.32 -10.92
CA LEU A 44 15.28 -8.14 -11.91
C LEU A 44 16.69 -8.52 -11.45
N GLU A 45 17.47 -7.54 -11.01
CA GLU A 45 18.87 -7.73 -10.62
C GLU A 45 19.04 -8.58 -9.35
N SER A 46 18.10 -8.49 -8.42
CA SER A 46 18.09 -9.32 -7.20
C SER A 46 17.72 -10.78 -7.43
N GLY A 47 17.22 -11.12 -8.62
CA GLY A 47 16.71 -12.47 -8.91
C GLY A 47 15.41 -12.79 -8.15
N MET A 48 14.73 -11.78 -7.60
CA MET A 48 13.43 -11.95 -6.95
C MET A 48 12.43 -12.55 -7.92
N LYS A 49 11.75 -13.60 -7.48
CA LYS A 49 10.71 -14.27 -8.27
C LYS A 49 9.36 -13.98 -7.64
N ALA A 50 8.41 -13.62 -8.48
CA ALA A 50 7.01 -13.52 -8.15
C ALA A 50 6.16 -13.95 -9.35
N ASP A 51 4.99 -14.50 -9.10
CA ASP A 51 4.10 -15.02 -10.13
C ASP A 51 3.11 -13.98 -10.62
N GLU A 52 2.73 -13.03 -9.76
CA GLU A 52 1.74 -12.02 -10.08
C GLU A 52 1.89 -10.77 -9.22
N ILE A 53 1.59 -9.61 -9.81
CA ILE A 53 1.46 -8.33 -9.12
C ILE A 53 -0.03 -8.02 -8.92
N LEU A 54 -0.47 -7.89 -7.66
CA LEU A 54 -1.77 -7.35 -7.30
C LEU A 54 -1.63 -5.87 -6.97
N TYR A 55 -2.44 -5.02 -7.56
CA TYR A 55 -2.31 -3.58 -7.32
C TYR A 55 -3.63 -2.88 -7.00
N SER A 56 -3.56 -1.87 -6.16
CA SER A 56 -4.67 -0.95 -5.92
C SER A 56 -5.12 -0.28 -7.22
N PRO A 57 -6.42 -0.19 -7.52
CA PRO A 57 -6.92 0.45 -8.74
C PRO A 57 -6.66 1.96 -8.82
N LEU A 58 -6.25 2.62 -7.74
CA LEU A 58 -5.88 4.04 -7.77
C LEU A 58 -4.66 4.27 -8.67
N SER A 59 -4.69 5.32 -9.51
CA SER A 59 -3.73 5.52 -10.61
C SER A 59 -2.27 5.43 -10.16
N ARG A 60 -1.92 6.01 -9.02
CA ARG A 60 -0.57 6.01 -8.45
C ARG A 60 -0.01 4.60 -8.21
N ALA A 61 -0.85 3.69 -7.71
CA ALA A 61 -0.44 2.30 -7.48
C ALA A 61 -0.51 1.49 -8.78
N ALA A 62 -1.53 1.70 -9.59
CA ALA A 62 -1.68 1.07 -10.90
C ALA A 62 -0.51 1.41 -11.84
N ASP A 63 -0.12 2.68 -11.92
CA ASP A 63 1.02 3.12 -12.75
C ASP A 63 2.33 2.53 -12.22
N THR A 64 2.55 2.55 -10.90
CA THR A 64 3.73 1.91 -10.28
C THR A 64 3.79 0.42 -10.64
N ALA A 65 2.69 -0.31 -10.48
CA ALA A 65 2.63 -1.74 -10.79
C ALA A 65 2.86 -2.04 -12.27
N LYS A 66 2.26 -1.26 -13.16
CA LYS A 66 2.41 -1.41 -14.62
C LYS A 66 3.85 -1.14 -15.07
N ILE A 67 4.52 -0.15 -14.50
CA ILE A 67 5.95 0.12 -14.75
C ILE A 67 6.78 -1.09 -14.32
N ILE A 68 6.59 -1.59 -13.10
CA ILE A 68 7.30 -2.77 -12.60
C ILE A 68 7.00 -3.98 -13.50
N SER A 69 5.74 -4.24 -13.82
CA SER A 69 5.31 -5.35 -14.69
C SER A 69 5.95 -5.28 -16.08
N SER A 70 5.99 -4.10 -16.70
CA SER A 70 6.60 -3.92 -18.03
C SER A 70 8.10 -4.22 -18.05
N MET A 71 8.79 -3.98 -16.96
CA MET A 71 10.24 -4.23 -16.84
C MET A 71 10.55 -5.68 -16.48
N THR A 72 9.74 -6.27 -15.60
CA THR A 72 10.02 -7.61 -15.05
C THR A 72 9.34 -8.74 -15.84
N GLY A 73 8.33 -8.42 -16.65
CA GLY A 73 7.49 -9.41 -17.32
C GLY A 73 6.48 -10.12 -16.39
N ILE A 74 6.45 -9.76 -15.10
CA ILE A 74 5.50 -10.33 -14.15
C ILE A 74 4.09 -9.80 -14.46
N PRO A 75 3.08 -10.66 -14.70
CA PRO A 75 1.72 -10.22 -14.98
C PRO A 75 1.12 -9.45 -13.81
N CYS A 76 0.28 -8.46 -14.10
CA CYS A 76 -0.33 -7.65 -13.06
C CYS A 76 -1.84 -7.51 -13.24
N ARG A 77 -2.61 -7.48 -12.13
CA ARG A 77 -4.04 -7.19 -12.12
C ARG A 77 -4.46 -6.32 -10.95
N ALA A 78 -5.57 -5.61 -11.12
CA ALA A 78 -6.16 -4.81 -10.06
C ALA A 78 -6.79 -5.70 -8.98
N GLU A 79 -6.60 -5.29 -7.71
CA GLU A 79 -7.23 -5.88 -6.53
C GLU A 79 -7.89 -4.74 -5.72
N ALA A 80 -9.22 -4.69 -5.73
CA ALA A 80 -9.99 -3.58 -5.16
C ALA A 80 -9.75 -3.42 -3.64
N ARG A 81 -9.46 -4.52 -2.93
CA ARG A 81 -9.18 -4.49 -1.48
C ARG A 81 -7.89 -3.74 -1.13
N LEU A 82 -6.98 -3.55 -2.10
CA LEU A 82 -5.75 -2.77 -1.91
C LEU A 82 -5.94 -1.26 -2.05
N THR A 83 -7.14 -0.77 -2.34
CA THR A 83 -7.45 0.67 -2.35
C THR A 83 -7.10 1.30 -1.00
N GLU A 84 -6.49 2.48 -0.99
CA GLU A 84 -6.12 3.18 0.25
C GLU A 84 -7.36 3.48 1.10
N GLN A 85 -7.15 3.66 2.39
CA GLN A 85 -8.20 4.07 3.31
C GLN A 85 -8.88 5.33 2.83
N ASN A 86 -10.20 5.35 2.84
CA ASN A 86 -10.97 6.57 2.58
C ASN A 86 -10.96 7.44 3.83
N PHE A 87 -10.22 8.53 3.79
CA PHE A 87 -10.11 9.50 4.90
C PHE A 87 -11.26 10.52 4.96
N GLY A 88 -12.26 10.41 4.06
CA GLY A 88 -13.43 11.29 4.03
C GLY A 88 -13.05 12.76 4.00
N LYS A 89 -13.59 13.54 4.95
CA LYS A 89 -13.35 15.00 5.03
C LYS A 89 -11.88 15.41 5.18
N TRP A 90 -11.00 14.49 5.55
CA TRP A 90 -9.57 14.76 5.71
C TRP A 90 -8.78 14.69 4.40
N GLU A 91 -9.38 14.16 3.32
CA GLU A 91 -8.73 14.13 2.00
C GLU A 91 -8.29 15.52 1.57
N SER A 92 -7.10 15.64 0.98
CA SER A 92 -6.46 16.90 0.55
C SER A 92 -6.01 17.89 1.66
N THR A 93 -6.30 17.59 2.92
CA THR A 93 -5.81 18.43 4.04
C THR A 93 -4.36 18.09 4.41
N PRO A 94 -3.65 18.98 5.14
CA PRO A 94 -2.28 18.71 5.59
C PRO A 94 -2.18 17.48 6.51
N ARG A 95 -1.16 16.65 6.32
CA ARG A 95 -0.95 15.40 7.10
C ARG A 95 -0.59 15.64 8.56
N ASP A 96 -0.01 16.78 8.85
CA ASP A 96 0.47 17.15 10.19
C ASP A 96 -0.59 17.86 11.04
N GLY A 97 -1.83 18.00 10.52
CA GLY A 97 -2.96 18.59 11.23
C GLY A 97 -3.26 17.86 12.56
N LYS A 98 -3.38 18.63 13.66
CA LYS A 98 -3.64 18.07 15.00
C LYS A 98 -4.95 17.28 15.06
N ASP A 99 -6.00 17.79 14.42
CA ASP A 99 -7.32 17.15 14.43
C ASP A 99 -7.32 15.83 13.68
N PHE A 100 -6.60 15.74 12.57
CA PHE A 100 -6.45 14.48 11.86
C PHE A 100 -5.63 13.44 12.66
N LYS A 101 -4.58 13.88 13.35
CA LYS A 101 -3.81 13.00 14.24
C LYS A 101 -4.69 12.42 15.33
N LYS A 102 -5.53 13.25 15.96
CA LYS A 102 -6.50 12.81 16.98
C LYS A 102 -7.58 11.88 16.39
N ALA A 103 -8.10 12.19 15.20
CA ALA A 103 -9.09 11.33 14.55
C ALA A 103 -8.56 9.92 14.27
N LYS A 104 -7.27 9.75 13.98
CA LYS A 104 -6.64 8.44 13.76
C LYS A 104 -6.53 7.56 15.01
N GLU A 105 -6.74 8.11 16.21
CA GLU A 105 -6.75 7.34 17.45
C GLU A 105 -8.04 6.54 17.64
N SER A 106 -9.09 6.85 16.86
CA SER A 106 -10.42 6.24 16.96
C SER A 106 -10.61 5.14 15.91
N PHE A 107 -10.15 3.95 16.19
CA PHE A 107 -10.11 2.84 15.21
C PHE A 107 -11.50 2.35 14.78
N ALA A 108 -12.49 2.36 15.68
CA ALA A 108 -13.85 1.91 15.41
C ALA A 108 -14.74 2.98 14.75
N CYS A 109 -14.34 4.25 14.81
CA CYS A 109 -15.11 5.36 14.23
C CYS A 109 -14.76 5.55 12.75
N ARG A 110 -15.77 5.69 11.91
CA ARG A 110 -15.57 6.12 10.52
C ARG A 110 -15.17 7.59 10.49
N TYR A 111 -14.27 7.93 9.59
CA TYR A 111 -14.13 9.32 9.19
C TYR A 111 -15.44 9.80 8.53
N GLU A 112 -15.81 11.04 8.71
CA GLU A 112 -17.00 11.63 8.08
C GLU A 112 -16.86 11.52 6.54
N GLY A 113 -17.77 10.76 5.91
CA GLY A 113 -17.69 10.43 4.49
C GLY A 113 -16.63 9.38 4.12
N GLY A 114 -16.02 8.72 5.12
CA GLY A 114 -14.91 7.80 4.91
C GLY A 114 -15.09 6.42 5.57
N GLU A 115 -13.96 5.75 5.77
CA GLU A 115 -13.83 4.38 6.25
C GLU A 115 -13.19 4.38 7.66
N SER A 116 -13.60 3.42 8.52
CA SER A 116 -12.92 3.21 9.80
C SER A 116 -11.68 2.32 9.62
N MET A 117 -10.77 2.32 10.64
CA MET A 117 -9.63 1.40 10.69
C MET A 117 -10.09 -0.07 10.71
N LEU A 118 -11.19 -0.39 11.40
CA LEU A 118 -11.71 -1.77 11.45
C LEU A 118 -12.23 -2.24 10.10
N GLN A 119 -12.86 -1.37 9.31
CA GLN A 119 -13.28 -1.71 7.95
C GLN A 119 -12.09 -1.93 7.03
N LEU A 120 -11.06 -1.10 7.14
CA LEU A 120 -9.81 -1.28 6.42
C LEU A 120 -9.13 -2.60 6.79
N ALA A 121 -9.01 -2.90 8.09
CA ALA A 121 -8.42 -4.14 8.59
C ALA A 121 -9.16 -5.36 8.04
N GLN A 122 -10.49 -5.37 8.08
CA GLN A 122 -11.30 -6.48 7.60
C GLN A 122 -10.97 -6.85 6.14
N ARG A 123 -10.95 -5.87 5.23
CA ARG A 123 -10.71 -6.17 3.81
C ARG A 123 -9.27 -6.57 3.51
N ILE A 124 -8.30 -6.02 4.25
CA ILE A 124 -6.88 -6.37 4.07
C ILE A 124 -6.58 -7.75 4.67
N TYR A 125 -7.08 -8.05 5.87
CA TYR A 125 -6.86 -9.35 6.51
C TYR A 125 -7.50 -10.49 5.70
N ASN A 126 -8.71 -10.29 5.16
CA ASN A 126 -9.34 -11.25 4.25
C ASN A 126 -8.48 -11.51 2.99
N LEU A 127 -7.86 -10.47 2.43
CA LEU A 127 -6.94 -10.63 1.29
C LEU A 127 -5.69 -11.43 1.71
N LEU A 128 -5.11 -11.13 2.86
CA LEU A 128 -3.91 -11.81 3.34
C LEU A 128 -4.18 -13.29 3.67
N ASP A 129 -5.36 -13.60 4.24
CA ASP A 129 -5.79 -14.99 4.49
C ASP A 129 -5.89 -15.79 3.19
N GLU A 130 -6.44 -15.21 2.13
CA GLU A 130 -6.50 -15.83 0.80
C GLU A 130 -5.09 -16.05 0.22
N ILE A 131 -4.23 -15.02 0.28
CA ILE A 131 -2.83 -15.12 -0.19
C ILE A 131 -2.07 -16.21 0.59
N LYS A 132 -2.29 -16.30 1.90
CA LYS A 132 -1.67 -17.31 2.76
C LYS A 132 -1.98 -18.73 2.30
N VAL A 133 -3.23 -19.01 1.94
CA VAL A 133 -3.66 -20.34 1.44
C VAL A 133 -2.92 -20.72 0.15
N GLU A 134 -2.59 -19.74 -0.69
CA GLU A 134 -1.92 -19.96 -1.98
C GLU A 134 -0.39 -19.86 -1.88
N SER A 135 0.16 -19.35 -0.78
CA SER A 135 1.55 -18.89 -0.65
C SER A 135 2.61 -20.00 -0.80
N ASP A 136 2.26 -21.27 -0.64
CA ASP A 136 3.17 -22.38 -0.89
C ASP A 136 3.36 -22.67 -2.40
N ARG A 137 2.49 -22.14 -3.25
CA ARG A 137 2.48 -22.39 -4.70
C ARG A 137 2.65 -21.12 -5.53
N LYS A 138 2.36 -19.96 -4.96
CA LYS A 138 2.32 -18.70 -5.68
C LYS A 138 2.84 -17.56 -4.81
N THR A 139 3.77 -16.79 -5.36
CA THR A 139 4.33 -15.60 -4.71
C THR A 139 3.77 -14.34 -5.36
N TYR A 140 3.23 -13.44 -4.54
CA TYR A 140 2.65 -12.17 -4.98
C TYR A 140 3.55 -10.98 -4.68
N ILE A 141 3.43 -9.94 -5.50
CA ILE A 141 3.83 -8.57 -5.15
C ILE A 141 2.56 -7.74 -4.98
N LEU A 142 2.35 -7.14 -3.81
CA LEU A 142 1.24 -6.25 -3.54
C LEU A 142 1.70 -4.80 -3.72
N VAL A 143 1.16 -4.08 -4.71
CA VAL A 143 1.48 -2.67 -4.93
C VAL A 143 0.33 -1.81 -4.41
N ALA A 144 0.57 -1.09 -3.31
CA ALA A 144 -0.48 -0.38 -2.60
C ALA A 144 0.03 0.90 -1.91
N HIS A 145 -0.48 1.21 -0.73
CA HIS A 145 -0.37 2.50 -0.07
C HIS A 145 0.15 2.37 1.36
N ASN A 146 0.44 3.51 2.01
CA ASN A 146 1.02 3.48 3.35
C ASN A 146 0.02 3.07 4.44
N GLY A 147 -1.26 3.41 4.32
CA GLY A 147 -2.31 2.91 5.22
C GLY A 147 -2.46 1.39 5.12
N ILE A 148 -2.39 0.87 3.89
CA ILE A 148 -2.39 -0.58 3.65
C ILE A 148 -1.14 -1.24 4.25
N ALA A 149 0.04 -0.62 4.12
CA ALA A 149 1.27 -1.14 4.71
C ALA A 149 1.17 -1.33 6.23
N ARG A 150 0.49 -0.40 6.93
CA ARG A 150 0.23 -0.52 8.39
C ARG A 150 -0.65 -1.71 8.70
N MET A 151 -1.70 -1.95 7.92
CA MET A 151 -2.57 -3.11 8.10
C MET A 151 -1.85 -4.42 7.79
N VAL A 152 -1.02 -4.45 6.75
CA VAL A 152 -0.18 -5.61 6.47
C VAL A 152 0.78 -5.87 7.64
N GLN A 153 1.47 -4.83 8.13
CA GLN A 153 2.39 -4.98 9.26
C GLN A 153 1.70 -5.51 10.51
N SER A 154 0.51 -5.00 10.85
CA SER A 154 -0.26 -5.45 12.03
C SER A 154 -0.84 -6.87 11.92
N TYR A 155 -0.87 -7.45 10.73
CA TYR A 155 -1.23 -8.86 10.55
C TYR A 155 -0.10 -9.80 11.01
N PHE A 156 1.16 -9.36 10.92
CA PHE A 156 2.35 -10.16 11.25
C PHE A 156 2.96 -9.84 12.60
N GLN A 157 2.70 -8.66 13.15
CA GLN A 157 3.32 -8.20 14.40
C GLN A 157 2.32 -7.45 15.28
N ASP A 158 2.35 -7.75 16.56
CA ASP A 158 1.65 -6.93 17.55
C ASP A 158 2.28 -5.53 17.59
N MET A 159 1.41 -4.51 17.64
CA MET A 159 1.81 -3.10 17.61
C MET A 159 0.97 -2.31 18.61
N THR A 160 1.61 -1.42 19.36
CA THR A 160 0.87 -0.38 20.07
C THR A 160 0.23 0.58 19.08
N ASN A 161 -0.76 1.37 19.52
CA ASN A 161 -1.39 2.39 18.67
C ASN A 161 -0.37 3.42 18.14
N GLU A 162 0.66 3.75 18.94
CA GLU A 162 1.74 4.67 18.56
C GLU A 162 2.65 4.07 17.48
N GLU A 163 3.05 2.82 17.65
CA GLU A 163 3.84 2.09 16.66
C GLU A 163 3.07 1.96 15.34
N PHE A 164 1.79 1.57 15.41
CA PHE A 164 0.93 1.50 14.23
C PHE A 164 0.79 2.87 13.52
N ALA A 165 0.56 3.94 14.28
CA ALA A 165 0.40 5.29 13.72
C ALA A 165 1.69 5.82 13.06
N SER A 166 2.85 5.47 13.62
CA SER A 166 4.16 5.92 13.13
C SER A 166 4.75 5.03 12.04
N PHE A 167 4.29 3.77 11.93
CA PHE A 167 4.80 2.85 10.91
C PHE A 167 4.55 3.36 9.50
N GLY A 168 5.54 3.18 8.64
CA GLY A 168 5.43 3.53 7.24
C GLY A 168 6.50 2.88 6.37
N VAL A 169 6.15 2.67 5.12
CA VAL A 169 7.02 2.17 4.06
C VAL A 169 7.34 3.33 3.12
N LYS A 170 8.60 3.51 2.74
CA LYS A 170 9.02 4.55 1.79
C LYS A 170 8.42 4.29 0.40
N ASN A 171 8.23 5.33 -0.40
CA ASN A 171 7.77 5.16 -1.78
C ASN A 171 8.69 4.18 -2.53
N CYS A 172 8.09 3.23 -3.22
CA CYS A 172 8.76 2.18 -3.99
C CYS A 172 9.68 1.24 -3.19
N GLN A 173 9.65 1.31 -1.86
CA GLN A 173 10.35 0.33 -1.03
C GLN A 173 9.66 -1.04 -1.16
N VAL A 174 10.47 -2.09 -1.33
CA VAL A 174 10.03 -3.49 -1.31
C VAL A 174 10.23 -4.06 0.09
N VAL A 175 9.18 -4.65 0.65
CA VAL A 175 9.21 -5.32 1.96
C VAL A 175 8.73 -6.75 1.77
N ARG A 176 9.45 -7.72 2.31
CA ARG A 176 9.05 -9.13 2.30
C ARG A 176 8.31 -9.48 3.59
N TYR A 177 7.25 -10.27 3.46
CA TYR A 177 6.49 -10.85 4.56
C TYR A 177 6.42 -12.36 4.39
N ASP A 178 6.79 -13.09 5.44
CA ASP A 178 6.75 -14.56 5.50
C ASP A 178 5.57 -15.00 6.38
N PHE A 179 4.77 -15.99 5.90
CA PHE A 179 3.62 -16.54 6.61
C PHE A 179 4.02 -17.62 7.62
#